data_7c07972cfdc80cbe6ef6b396bc1424f0
#
_entry.id   7c07972cfdc80cbe6ef6b396bc1424f0
#
_cell.length_a   1.000
_cell.length_b   1.000
_cell.length_c   1.000
_cell.angle_alpha   90.00
_cell.angle_beta   90.00
_cell.angle_gamma   90.00
#
_symmetry.space_group_name_H-M   'P 1'
#
loop_
_entity.id
_entity.type
_entity.pdbx_description
1 polymer ?
#
loop_
_entity_poly.entity_id
_entity_poly.type
_entity_poly.pdbx_seq_one_letter_code
_entity_poly.pdbx_strand_id
1 'polypeptide(L)'
;MKTVLAIFLVAFITGCSTTAPVTVKFPEAPAVLQEPAGKLTPLDTSKKVQLSDIIENANENAGKYYELREKYNAWIEWYTSQKKIFEDIK
;
A
#
# COMPACT_ATOMS: atom_id res chain seq x y z
N MET A 1 5.50 -55.71 -23.67
CA MET A 1 5.02 -54.37 -24.10
C MET A 1 3.98 -53.76 -23.17
N LYS A 2 3.01 -54.49 -22.70
CA LYS A 2 1.98 -53.98 -21.78
C LYS A 2 2.55 -53.50 -20.43
N THR A 3 3.58 -54.15 -19.90
CA THR A 3 4.26 -53.79 -18.66
C THR A 3 5.11 -52.53 -18.79
N VAL A 4 5.73 -52.27 -19.92
CA VAL A 4 6.52 -51.05 -20.17
C VAL A 4 5.60 -49.83 -20.29
N LEU A 5 4.42 -49.98 -20.90
CA LEU A 5 3.42 -48.91 -21.01
C LEU A 5 2.86 -48.54 -19.65
N ALA A 6 2.62 -49.50 -18.77
CA ALA A 6 2.13 -49.26 -17.42
C ALA A 6 3.15 -48.49 -16.55
N ILE A 7 4.45 -48.80 -16.68
CA ILE A 7 5.52 -48.12 -15.98
C ILE A 7 5.63 -46.65 -16.46
N PHE A 8 5.47 -46.40 -17.76
CA PHE A 8 5.48 -45.04 -18.31
C PHE A 8 4.30 -44.22 -17.82
N LEU A 9 3.12 -44.81 -17.66
CA LEU A 9 1.93 -44.13 -17.19
C LEU A 9 2.05 -43.72 -15.71
N VAL A 10 2.66 -44.57 -14.87
CA VAL A 10 2.90 -44.27 -13.45
C VAL A 10 3.93 -43.18 -13.26
N ALA A 11 4.94 -43.07 -14.12
CA ALA A 11 5.94 -42.00 -14.06
C ALA A 11 5.36 -40.61 -14.34
N PHE A 12 4.31 -40.50 -15.16
CA PHE A 12 3.65 -39.23 -15.45
C PHE A 12 2.80 -38.69 -14.28
N ILE A 13 2.26 -39.54 -13.43
CA ILE A 13 1.40 -39.17 -12.30
C ILE A 13 2.21 -38.55 -11.15
N THR A 14 3.46 -38.95 -10.96
CA THR A 14 4.32 -38.48 -9.89
C THR A 14 4.90 -37.07 -10.13
N GLY A 15 4.89 -36.58 -11.38
CA GLY A 15 5.45 -35.27 -11.76
C GLY A 15 4.57 -34.07 -11.41
N CYS A 16 3.28 -34.26 -11.10
CA CYS A 16 2.33 -33.20 -10.88
C CYS A 16 1.98 -32.94 -9.42
N SER A 17 2.57 -33.68 -8.48
CA SER A 17 2.18 -33.63 -7.05
C SER A 17 3.05 -32.74 -6.16
N THR A 18 4.12 -32.14 -6.70
CA THR A 18 4.99 -31.24 -5.93
C THR A 18 4.58 -29.78 -6.14
N THR A 19 3.66 -29.32 -5.34
CA THR A 19 3.35 -27.90 -5.22
C THR A 19 4.14 -27.34 -4.03
N ALA A 20 5.04 -26.39 -4.30
CA ALA A 20 5.74 -25.68 -3.24
C ALA A 20 4.73 -24.86 -2.44
N PRO A 21 4.79 -24.88 -1.09
CA PRO A 21 3.90 -24.04 -0.29
C PRO A 21 4.14 -22.55 -0.58
N VAL A 22 3.08 -21.84 -0.94
CA VAL A 22 3.14 -20.41 -1.17
C VAL A 22 3.14 -19.70 0.18
N THR A 23 4.26 -19.06 0.50
CA THR A 23 4.35 -18.25 1.71
C THR A 23 3.71 -16.89 1.40
N VAL A 24 2.60 -16.58 2.06
CA VAL A 24 1.95 -15.28 1.93
C VAL A 24 2.70 -14.29 2.81
N LYS A 25 3.38 -13.32 2.17
CA LYS A 25 4.03 -12.21 2.88
C LYS A 25 3.03 -11.08 3.09
N PHE A 26 3.16 -10.39 4.22
CA PHE A 26 2.40 -9.17 4.44
C PHE A 26 2.77 -8.15 3.35
N PRO A 27 1.77 -7.57 2.66
CA PRO A 27 2.05 -6.63 1.58
C PRO A 27 2.68 -5.35 2.12
N GLU A 28 3.67 -4.85 1.41
CA GLU A 28 4.32 -3.59 1.76
C GLU A 28 3.51 -2.42 1.21
N ALA A 29 3.21 -1.44 2.08
CA ALA A 29 2.52 -0.23 1.67
C ALA A 29 3.44 0.64 0.79
N PRO A 30 2.90 1.40 -0.17
CA PRO A 30 3.69 2.36 -0.94
C PRO A 30 4.48 3.30 -0.02
N ALA A 31 5.72 3.59 -0.38
CA ALA A 31 6.62 4.41 0.44
C ALA A 31 6.03 5.79 0.76
N VAL A 32 5.34 6.40 -0.19
CA VAL A 32 4.71 7.71 -0.01
C VAL A 32 3.63 7.70 1.09
N LEU A 33 2.98 6.55 1.32
CA LEU A 33 1.96 6.40 2.36
C LEU A 33 2.55 6.10 3.74
N GLN A 34 3.84 5.79 3.80
CA GLN A 34 4.55 5.53 5.05
C GLN A 34 5.24 6.77 5.60
N GLU A 35 5.24 7.85 4.83
CA GLU A 35 5.81 9.12 5.28
C GLU A 35 4.92 9.74 6.36
N PRO A 36 5.50 10.22 7.47
CA PRO A 36 4.74 10.91 8.48
C PRO A 36 4.15 12.22 7.96
N ALA A 37 3.05 12.64 8.56
CA ALA A 37 2.43 13.92 8.21
C ALA A 37 3.40 15.06 8.53
N GLY A 38 3.51 16.02 7.61
CA GLY A 38 4.25 17.24 7.84
C GLY A 38 3.57 18.11 8.91
N LYS A 39 4.38 18.88 9.63
CA LYS A 39 3.84 19.83 10.61
C LYS A 39 3.26 21.04 9.91
N LEU A 40 2.22 21.60 10.49
CA LEU A 40 1.70 22.89 10.05
C LEU A 40 2.72 23.98 10.32
N THR A 41 2.75 24.98 9.46
CA THR A 41 3.64 26.12 9.61
C THR A 41 3.02 27.10 10.61
N PRO A 42 3.71 27.43 11.73
CA PRO A 42 3.20 28.42 12.66
C PRO A 42 3.25 29.82 12.06
N LEU A 43 2.34 30.69 12.49
CA LEU A 43 2.37 32.10 12.13
C LEU A 43 3.59 32.74 12.79
N ASP A 44 4.39 33.48 12.02
CA ASP A 44 5.52 34.22 12.54
C ASP A 44 5.03 35.48 13.27
N THR A 45 5.13 35.44 14.59
CA THR A 45 4.74 36.56 15.47
C THR A 45 5.93 37.39 15.97
N SER A 46 7.14 37.07 15.47
CA SER A 46 8.37 37.81 15.84
C SER A 46 8.42 39.23 15.27
N LYS A 47 7.62 39.51 14.26
CA LYS A 47 7.46 40.83 13.60
C LYS A 47 6.01 41.27 13.67
N LYS A 48 5.73 42.53 13.28
CA LYS A 48 4.35 43.02 13.19
C LYS A 48 3.58 42.17 12.14
N VAL A 49 2.52 41.51 12.59
CA VAL A 49 1.70 40.64 11.76
C VAL A 49 0.77 41.48 10.91
N GLN A 50 0.81 41.28 9.59
CA GLN A 50 -0.10 41.88 8.63
C GLN A 50 -1.18 40.91 8.22
N LEU A 51 -2.28 41.38 7.66
CA LEU A 51 -3.36 40.52 7.17
C LEU A 51 -2.86 39.57 6.07
N SER A 52 -1.96 40.04 5.20
CA SER A 52 -1.35 39.18 4.17
C SER A 52 -0.56 38.00 4.76
N ASP A 53 0.13 38.21 5.88
CA ASP A 53 0.87 37.16 6.57
C ASP A 53 -0.09 36.04 7.07
N ILE A 54 -1.24 36.45 7.59
CA ILE A 54 -2.26 35.53 8.07
C ILE A 54 -2.84 34.72 6.91
N ILE A 55 -3.14 35.37 5.79
CA ILE A 55 -3.71 34.72 4.60
C ILE A 55 -2.72 33.73 4.00
N GLU A 56 -1.45 34.12 3.86
CA GLU A 56 -0.40 33.25 3.34
C GLU A 56 -0.20 32.02 4.23
N ASN A 57 -0.14 32.22 5.54
CA ASN A 57 -0.02 31.13 6.49
C ASN A 57 -1.22 30.17 6.43
N ALA A 58 -2.43 30.70 6.36
CA ALA A 58 -3.65 29.91 6.26
C ALA A 58 -3.67 29.10 4.95
N ASN A 59 -3.28 29.71 3.83
CA ASN A 59 -3.23 29.04 2.54
C ASN A 59 -2.18 27.92 2.50
N GLU A 60 -1.01 28.17 3.07
CA GLU A 60 0.04 27.15 3.17
C GLU A 60 -0.43 25.96 4.00
N ASN A 61 -1.03 26.22 5.14
CA ASN A 61 -1.54 25.15 6.01
C ASN A 61 -2.74 24.41 5.41
N ALA A 62 -3.60 25.10 4.67
CA ALA A 62 -4.66 24.47 3.92
C ALA A 62 -4.10 23.49 2.86
N GLY A 63 -3.05 23.88 2.15
CA GLY A 63 -2.36 23.02 1.21
C GLY A 63 -1.80 21.77 1.86
N LYS A 64 -1.19 21.91 3.03
CA LYS A 64 -0.67 20.76 3.82
C LYS A 64 -1.79 19.84 4.28
N TYR A 65 -2.92 20.39 4.67
CA TYR A 65 -4.09 19.59 5.02
C TYR A 65 -4.61 18.77 3.84
N TYR A 66 -4.75 19.39 2.67
CA TYR A 66 -5.22 18.68 1.47
C TYR A 66 -4.24 17.59 1.03
N GLU A 67 -2.95 17.83 1.13
CA GLU A 67 -1.93 16.82 0.85
C GLU A 67 -2.07 15.61 1.78
N LEU A 68 -2.22 15.87 3.08
CA LEU A 68 -2.43 14.80 4.05
C LEU A 68 -3.73 14.04 3.80
N ARG A 69 -4.80 14.75 3.44
CA ARG A 69 -6.09 14.15 3.09
C ARG A 69 -5.96 13.19 1.90
N GLU A 70 -5.25 13.61 0.86
CA GLU A 70 -5.01 12.77 -0.32
C GLU A 70 -4.22 11.50 0.05
N LYS A 71 -3.19 11.64 0.88
CA LYS A 71 -2.42 10.50 1.38
C LYS A 71 -3.27 9.55 2.21
N TYR A 72 -4.12 10.09 3.07
CA TYR A 72 -5.02 9.29 3.90
C TYR A 72 -6.03 8.52 3.04
N ASN A 73 -6.63 9.16 2.06
CA ASN A 73 -7.54 8.52 1.14
C ASN A 73 -6.85 7.43 0.31
N ALA A 74 -5.62 7.68 -0.14
CA ALA A 74 -4.82 6.70 -0.86
C ALA A 74 -4.47 5.50 0.03
N TRP A 75 -4.21 5.72 1.31
CA TRP A 75 -4.01 4.65 2.28
C TRP A 75 -5.24 3.77 2.42
N ILE A 76 -6.43 4.37 2.54
CA ILE A 76 -7.70 3.64 2.62
C ILE A 76 -7.92 2.79 1.38
N GLU A 77 -7.70 3.36 0.19
CA GLU A 77 -7.81 2.63 -1.08
C GLU A 77 -6.85 1.44 -1.13
N TRP A 78 -5.59 1.67 -0.77
CA TRP A 78 -4.59 0.60 -0.75
C TRP A 78 -5.00 -0.50 0.21
N TYR A 79 -5.38 -0.15 1.43
CA TYR A 79 -5.80 -1.12 2.44
C TYR A 79 -7.01 -1.93 1.97
N THR A 80 -8.02 -1.27 1.44
CA THR A 80 -9.24 -1.91 0.94
C THR A 80 -8.93 -2.87 -0.21
N SER A 81 -8.05 -2.48 -1.12
CA SER A 81 -7.62 -3.32 -2.24
C SER A 81 -6.87 -4.57 -1.76
N GLN A 82 -5.95 -4.40 -0.80
CA GLN A 82 -5.20 -5.52 -0.25
C GLN A 82 -6.12 -6.49 0.51
N LYS A 83 -7.03 -5.96 1.28
CA LYS A 83 -8.01 -6.77 2.01
C LYS A 83 -8.85 -7.61 1.06
N LYS A 84 -9.33 -7.03 -0.02
CA LYS A 84 -10.08 -7.74 -1.05
C LYS A 84 -9.27 -8.87 -1.68
N ILE A 85 -8.01 -8.61 -2.02
CA ILE A 85 -7.11 -9.63 -2.58
C ILE A 85 -6.98 -10.81 -1.60
N PHE A 86 -6.77 -10.53 -0.32
CA PHE A 86 -6.66 -11.57 0.69
C PHE A 86 -7.94 -12.37 0.86
N GLU A 87 -9.08 -11.73 0.82
CA GLU A 87 -10.38 -12.40 0.90
C GLU A 87 -10.64 -13.29 -0.32
N ASP A 88 -10.23 -12.85 -1.51
CA ASP A 88 -10.40 -13.60 -2.75
C ASP A 88 -9.50 -14.86 -2.84
N ILE A 89 -8.38 -14.89 -2.09
CA ILE A 89 -7.48 -16.04 -2.04
C ILE A 89 -8.09 -17.23 -1.28
N LYS A 90 -9.04 -16.99 -0.40
CA LYS A 90 -9.74 -18.04 0.33
C LYS A 90 -10.67 -18.80 -0.60
#